data_ae1c3bf3a212ded88f3b46add8ecf66d
#
_entry.id   ae1c3bf3a212ded88f3b46add8ecf66d
#
_cell.length_a   1.000
_cell.length_b   1.000
_cell.length_c   1.000
_cell.angle_alpha   90.00
_cell.angle_beta   90.00
_cell.angle_gamma   90.00
#
_symmetry.space_group_name_H-M   'P 1'
#
loop_
_entity.id
_entity.type
_entity.pdbx_description
1 polymer ?
#
loop_
_entity_poly.entity_id
_entity_poly.type
_entity_poly.pdbx_seq_one_letter_code
_entity_poly.pdbx_strand_id
1 'polypeptide(L)' 'MNNRIKIYTLPRGTHIISADSRIWEIVYHDYPYTKLISGCDTAYVDIRGEAVKIKGGYVIYEE' A
#
# COMPACT_ATOMS: atom_id res chain seq x y z
N MET A 1 -14.88 -12.14 -7.74
CA MET A 1 -14.91 -11.48 -6.42
C MET A 1 -13.82 -10.44 -6.32
N ASN A 2 -14.17 -9.27 -5.80
CA ASN A 2 -13.24 -8.15 -5.74
C ASN A 2 -12.61 -8.08 -4.36
N ASN A 3 -11.29 -8.26 -4.29
CA ASN A 3 -10.56 -8.24 -3.03
C ASN A 3 -9.80 -6.95 -2.83
N ARG A 4 -10.22 -5.89 -3.51
CA ARG A 4 -9.55 -4.60 -3.40
C ARG A 4 -9.91 -3.93 -2.08
N ILE A 5 -8.92 -3.26 -1.49
CA ILE A 5 -9.10 -2.55 -0.24
C ILE A 5 -8.33 -1.23 -0.34
N LYS A 6 -8.87 -0.19 0.28
CA LYS A 6 -8.18 1.11 0.28
C LYS A 6 -6.92 1.02 1.13
N ILE A 7 -5.80 1.45 0.57
CA ILE A 7 -4.53 1.43 1.30
C ILE A 7 -4.64 2.29 2.56
N TYR A 8 -5.40 3.38 2.47
CA TYR A 8 -5.58 4.29 3.60
C TYR A 8 -6.19 3.62 4.84
N THR A 9 -6.86 2.49 4.65
CA THR A 9 -7.52 1.79 5.77
C THR A 9 -6.67 0.69 6.37
N LEU A 10 -5.48 0.43 5.82
CA LEU A 10 -4.61 -0.62 6.33
C LEU A 10 -3.78 -0.07 7.49
N PRO A 11 -3.49 -0.90 8.50
CA PRO A 11 -2.74 -0.41 9.66
C PRO A 11 -1.27 -0.12 9.32
N ARG A 12 -0.67 0.72 10.13
CA ARG A 12 0.77 1.00 10.04
C ARG A 12 1.53 -0.30 10.19
N GLY A 13 2.63 -0.40 9.45
CA GLY A 13 3.44 -1.61 9.47
C GLY A 13 3.02 -2.64 8.45
N THR A 14 1.88 -2.43 7.78
CA THR A 14 1.45 -3.33 6.72
C THR A 14 2.41 -3.24 5.56
N HIS A 15 2.76 -4.39 4.98
CA HIS A 15 3.64 -4.43 3.81
C HIS A 15 2.83 -4.63 2.55
N ILE A 16 3.20 -3.90 1.50
CA ILE A 16 2.52 -3.94 0.21
C ILE A 16 3.58 -4.14 -0.86
N ILE A 17 3.32 -5.05 -1.79
CA ILE A 17 4.25 -5.36 -2.89
C ILE A 17 3.82 -4.55 -4.11
N SER A 18 4.76 -3.83 -4.71
CA SER A 18 4.48 -3.08 -5.94
C SER A 18 4.75 -3.95 -7.16
N ALA A 19 4.37 -3.42 -8.35
CA ALA A 19 4.48 -4.17 -9.59
C ALA A 19 5.91 -4.58 -9.91
N ASP A 20 6.89 -3.81 -9.46
CA ASP A 20 8.30 -4.11 -9.67
C ASP A 20 8.87 -5.01 -8.57
N SER A 21 8.00 -5.66 -7.81
CA SER A 21 8.38 -6.62 -6.75
C SER A 21 9.05 -5.99 -5.55
N ARG A 22 8.94 -4.68 -5.40
CA ARG A 22 9.45 -4.02 -4.21
C ARG A 22 8.45 -4.13 -3.08
N ILE A 23 8.98 -4.24 -1.87
CA ILE A 23 8.14 -4.33 -0.67
C ILE A 23 8.13 -2.95 -0.02
N TRP A 24 6.93 -2.40 0.14
CA TRP A 24 6.72 -1.10 0.75
C TRP A 24 6.04 -1.28 2.09
N GLU A 25 6.45 -0.48 3.07
CA GLU A 25 5.85 -0.51 4.40
C GLU A 25 5.06 0.76 4.62
N ILE A 26 3.84 0.63 5.14
CA ILE A 26 3.04 1.78 5.53
C ILE A 26 3.63 2.37 6.80
N VAL A 27 4.09 3.62 6.72
CA VAL A 27 4.70 4.30 7.86
C VAL A 27 3.65 5.03 8.67
N TYR A 28 2.81 5.81 7.99
CA TYR A 28 1.71 6.51 8.65
C TYR A 28 0.71 7.00 7.61
N HIS A 29 -0.47 7.35 8.10
CA HIS A 29 -1.51 7.96 7.29
C HIS A 29 -1.60 9.44 7.67
N ASP A 30 -1.59 10.30 6.67
CA ASP A 30 -1.72 11.73 6.84
C ASP A 30 -2.68 12.21 5.77
N TYR A 31 -3.96 12.19 6.11
CA TYR A 31 -5.03 12.50 5.17
C TYR A 31 -4.69 13.73 4.34
N PRO A 32 -4.81 13.67 3.01
CA PRO A 32 -5.40 12.57 2.23
C PRO A 32 -4.37 11.59 1.66
N TYR A 33 -3.27 11.35 2.37
CA TYR A 33 -2.18 10.50 1.87
C TYR A 33 -1.79 9.44 2.87
N THR A 34 -1.16 8.40 2.35
CA THR A 34 -0.46 7.39 3.14
C THR A 34 1.00 7.41 2.71
N LYS A 35 1.90 7.46 3.67
CA LYS A 35 3.34 7.42 3.39
C LYS A 35 3.83 5.99 3.43
N LEU A 36 4.54 5.62 2.38
CA LEU A 36 5.15 4.30 2.25
C LEU A 36 6.66 4.46 2.11
N ILE A 37 7.41 3.50 2.65
CA ILE A 37 8.86 3.47 2.47
C ILE A 37 9.28 2.10 1.96
N SER A 38 10.36 2.09 1.18
CA SER A 38 11.00 0.86 0.70
C SER A 38 12.49 1.14 0.65
N GLY A 39 13.22 0.66 1.68
CA GLY A 39 14.62 1.00 1.80
C GLY A 39 14.80 2.49 2.00
N CYS A 40 15.53 3.15 1.10
CA CYS A 40 15.75 4.59 1.15
C CYS A 40 14.70 5.39 0.40
N ASP A 41 13.77 4.72 -0.27
CA ASP A 41 12.79 5.39 -1.11
C ASP A 41 11.50 5.64 -0.35
N THR A 42 10.85 6.76 -0.67
CA THR A 42 9.59 7.18 -0.07
C THR A 42 8.57 7.38 -1.17
N ALA A 43 7.34 6.97 -0.90
CA ALA A 43 6.22 7.21 -1.81
C ALA A 43 5.00 7.63 -1.02
N TYR A 44 4.10 8.36 -1.68
CA TYR A 44 2.83 8.77 -1.10
C TYR A 44 1.71 8.28 -1.98
N VAL A 45 0.69 7.71 -1.35
CA VAL A 45 -0.49 7.21 -2.04
C VAL A 45 -1.68 7.97 -1.48
N ASP A 46 -2.53 8.52 -2.36
CA ASP A 46 -3.70 9.26 -1.89
C ASP A 46 -4.80 8.28 -1.47
N ILE A 47 -5.91 8.85 -0.96
CA ILE A 47 -6.99 8.04 -0.40
C ILE A 47 -7.70 7.18 -1.45
N ARG A 48 -7.44 7.40 -2.73
CA ARG A 48 -8.02 6.56 -3.79
C ARG A 48 -7.20 5.31 -4.05
N GLY A 49 -5.97 5.27 -3.55
CA GLY A 49 -5.09 4.13 -3.76
C GLY A 49 -5.65 2.86 -3.17
N GLU A 50 -5.49 1.76 -3.88
CA GLU A 50 -6.03 0.47 -3.49
C GLU A 50 -4.97 -0.61 -3.58
N ALA A 51 -5.16 -1.65 -2.78
CA ALA A 51 -4.34 -2.84 -2.83
C ALA A 51 -5.26 -4.05 -2.94
N VAL A 52 -4.69 -5.15 -3.43
CA VAL A 52 -5.42 -6.42 -3.54
C VAL A 52 -4.85 -7.38 -2.50
N LYS A 53 -5.74 -7.99 -1.74
CA LYS A 53 -5.33 -8.97 -0.76
C LYS A 53 -4.96 -10.27 -1.46
N ILE A 54 -3.79 -10.80 -1.13
CA ILE A 54 -3.33 -12.08 -1.64
C ILE A 54 -2.94 -12.95 -0.45
N LYS A 55 -2.66 -14.21 -0.73
CA LYS A 55 -2.15 -15.09 0.30
C LYS A 55 -0.80 -14.57 0.75
N GLY A 56 -0.71 -14.20 2.01
CA GLY A 56 0.54 -13.74 2.58
C GLY A 56 0.75 -12.23 2.54
N GLY A 57 -0.23 -11.45 2.05
CA GLY A 57 -0.05 -10.00 2.08
C GLY A 57 -0.94 -9.24 1.12
N TYR A 58 -0.40 -8.15 0.60
CA TYR A 58 -1.12 -7.25 -0.29
C TYR A 58 -0.22 -6.88 -1.46
N VAL A 59 -0.84 -6.66 -2.62
CA VAL A 59 -0.14 -6.08 -3.77
C VAL A 59 -0.85 -4.81 -4.18
N ILE A 60 -0.10 -3.82 -4.68
CA ILE A 60 -0.70 -2.57 -5.12
C ILE A 60 -1.58 -2.84 -6.34
N TYR A 61 -2.79 -2.29 -6.32
CA TYR A 61 -3.70 -2.40 -7.45
C TYR A 61 -3.42 -1.26 -8.41
N GLU A 62 -3.24 -1.61 -9.68
CA GLU A 62 -3.04 -0.62 -10.74
C GLU A 62 -4.02 -0.92 -11.87
N GLU A 63 -4.64 0.12 -12.35
CA GLU A 63 -5.56 0.02 -13.47
C GLU A 63 -4.83 -0.15 -14.79
#